data_79078b25a440b08441b019ef870e918f
#
_entry.id   79078b25a440b08441b019ef870e918f
#
_cell.length_a   1.000
_cell.length_b   1.000
_cell.length_c   1.000
_cell.angle_alpha   90.00
_cell.angle_beta   90.00
_cell.angle_gamma   90.00
#
_symmetry.space_group_name_H-M   'P 1'
#
loop_
_entity.id
_entity.type
_entity.pdbx_description
1 polymer ?
#
loop_
_entity_poly.entity_id
_entity_poly.type
_entity_poly.pdbx_seq_one_letter_code
_entity_poly.pdbx_strand_id
1 'polypeptide(L)'
;MKYESLIFDIDGTLWDSRALVAEGYNIQLKEEGLEHLCVTAEDLKPLFGKVMTEIADTILATIPEEKRYDLMERCMATENRYLEENPCHIGYPGVKETVAKLAENYRLFIVSNSQCGYPELCMEKLGLTPYIQGHMCFGDTGTSKGKTIRTLMRKHNIENCAYIGDTQGDYEATVEADVPFVWCTYGFGTPSGYAEKIDRFEDLLN
;
A
#
# COMPACT_ATOMS: atom_id res chain seq x y z
N MET A 1 -19.27 0.51 -13.38
CA MET A 1 -17.95 0.52 -14.05
C MET A 1 -17.85 -0.56 -15.11
N LYS A 2 -16.93 -0.43 -16.10
CA LYS A 2 -16.76 -1.39 -17.23
C LYS A 2 -15.84 -2.57 -16.89
N TYR A 3 -15.41 -2.74 -15.66
CA TYR A 3 -14.37 -3.70 -15.28
C TYR A 3 -15.01 -4.92 -14.60
N GLU A 4 -14.35 -6.07 -14.69
CA GLU A 4 -14.72 -7.32 -13.99
C GLU A 4 -14.00 -7.47 -12.66
N SER A 5 -12.83 -6.84 -12.56
CA SER A 5 -11.99 -6.90 -11.38
C SER A 5 -11.46 -5.52 -10.99
N LEU A 6 -11.27 -5.30 -9.69
CA LEU A 6 -10.62 -4.12 -9.14
C LEU A 6 -9.40 -4.54 -8.33
N ILE A 7 -8.30 -3.84 -8.53
CA ILE A 7 -7.05 -4.05 -7.80
C ILE A 7 -6.77 -2.79 -7.00
N PHE A 8 -6.63 -2.91 -5.69
CA PHE A 8 -6.40 -1.77 -4.79
C PHE A 8 -4.95 -1.68 -4.36
N ASP A 9 -4.43 -0.46 -4.28
CA ASP A 9 -3.32 -0.14 -3.40
C ASP A 9 -3.79 -0.12 -1.94
N ILE A 10 -2.85 0.02 -1.01
CA ILE A 10 -3.14 0.03 0.43
C ILE A 10 -3.04 1.45 0.99
N ASP A 11 -1.83 1.98 1.07
CA ASP A 11 -1.53 3.23 1.78
C ASP A 11 -1.94 4.44 0.96
N GLY A 12 -2.74 5.34 1.55
CA GLY A 12 -3.32 6.45 0.82
C GLY A 12 -4.57 6.08 0.02
N THR A 13 -4.92 4.79 -0.05
CA THR A 13 -6.08 4.26 -0.78
C THR A 13 -7.10 3.61 0.14
N LEU A 14 -6.71 2.58 0.90
CA LEU A 14 -7.57 1.89 1.86
C LEU A 14 -7.45 2.44 3.27
N TRP A 15 -6.27 2.87 3.66
CA TRP A 15 -5.99 3.43 4.98
C TRP A 15 -4.90 4.50 4.97
N ASP A 16 -4.77 5.22 6.10
CA ASP A 16 -3.64 6.11 6.39
C ASP A 16 -2.86 5.57 7.59
N SER A 17 -1.81 4.81 7.32
CA SER A 17 -0.98 4.16 8.33
C SER A 17 0.22 5.01 8.76
N ARG A 18 0.49 6.15 8.14
CA ARG A 18 1.71 6.95 8.30
C ARG A 18 2.12 7.18 9.75
N ALA A 19 1.18 7.53 10.62
CA ALA A 19 1.47 7.80 12.03
C ALA A 19 1.93 6.53 12.76
N LEU A 20 1.25 5.41 12.55
CA LEU A 20 1.59 4.14 13.21
C LEU A 20 2.88 3.53 12.63
N VAL A 21 3.12 3.68 11.34
CA VAL A 21 4.39 3.27 10.70
C VAL A 21 5.56 4.06 11.27
N ALA A 22 5.41 5.40 11.39
CA ALA A 22 6.45 6.24 12.02
C ALA A 22 6.73 5.80 13.47
N GLU A 23 5.69 5.51 14.25
CA GLU A 23 5.86 5.02 15.62
C GLU A 23 6.56 3.65 15.66
N GLY A 24 6.18 2.71 14.81
CA GLY A 24 6.81 1.39 14.70
C GLY A 24 8.30 1.49 14.34
N TYR A 25 8.65 2.31 13.34
CA TYR A 25 10.05 2.56 12.99
C TYR A 25 10.82 3.22 14.14
N ASN A 26 10.22 4.21 14.79
CA ASN A 26 10.86 4.94 15.88
C ASN A 26 11.10 4.06 17.13
N ILE A 27 10.25 3.06 17.37
CA ILE A 27 10.50 2.06 18.42
C ILE A 27 11.81 1.32 18.12
N GLN A 28 11.96 0.77 16.92
CA GLN A 28 13.14 0.03 16.54
C GLN A 28 14.40 0.92 16.52
N LEU A 29 14.29 2.12 15.96
CA LEU A 29 15.43 3.06 15.91
C LEU A 29 15.92 3.45 17.30
N LYS A 30 15.02 3.63 18.27
CA LYS A 30 15.38 3.90 19.67
C LYS A 30 16.05 2.70 20.34
N GLU A 31 15.59 1.48 20.08
CA GLU A 31 16.22 0.24 20.58
C GLU A 31 17.66 0.10 20.06
N GLU A 32 17.95 0.60 18.87
CA GLU A 32 19.30 0.61 18.26
C GLU A 32 20.16 1.82 18.69
N GLY A 33 19.64 2.74 19.52
CA GLY A 33 20.36 3.98 19.92
C GLY A 33 20.46 5.00 18.79
N LEU A 34 19.51 5.00 17.85
CA LEU A 34 19.49 5.83 16.64
C LEU A 34 18.33 6.84 16.67
N GLU A 35 18.03 7.41 17.84
CA GLU A 35 16.91 8.36 18.03
C GLU A 35 16.98 9.57 17.09
N HIS A 36 18.18 9.93 16.65
CA HIS A 36 18.39 11.04 15.72
C HIS A 36 17.90 10.75 14.29
N LEU A 37 17.55 9.50 13.99
CA LEU A 37 16.93 9.07 12.73
C LEU A 37 15.41 8.87 12.82
N CYS A 38 14.80 9.13 13.98
CA CYS A 38 13.35 9.03 14.13
C CYS A 38 12.62 9.92 13.11
N VAL A 39 11.54 9.39 12.58
CA VAL A 39 10.73 10.01 11.53
C VAL A 39 9.34 10.37 12.04
N THR A 40 8.68 11.30 11.36
CA THR A 40 7.28 11.65 11.57
C THR A 40 6.40 11.15 10.42
N ALA A 41 5.08 11.17 10.59
CA ALA A 41 4.13 10.87 9.52
C ALA A 41 4.33 11.76 8.28
N GLU A 42 4.73 13.03 8.48
CA GLU A 42 4.98 13.95 7.37
C GLU A 42 6.29 13.64 6.63
N ASP A 43 7.33 13.17 7.33
CA ASP A 43 8.57 12.72 6.71
C ASP A 43 8.33 11.48 5.84
N LEU A 44 7.42 10.60 6.26
CA LEU A 44 7.05 9.40 5.52
C LEU A 44 6.14 9.66 4.33
N LYS A 45 5.33 10.72 4.36
CA LYS A 45 4.36 11.01 3.29
C LYS A 45 4.92 10.94 1.86
N PRO A 46 6.07 11.55 1.52
CA PRO A 46 6.66 11.48 0.17
C PRO A 46 7.29 10.12 -0.14
N LEU A 47 7.39 9.23 0.82
CA LEU A 47 8.02 7.91 0.68
C LEU A 47 7.00 6.79 0.49
N PHE A 48 5.75 6.99 0.90
CA PHE A 48 4.69 6.01 0.69
C PHE A 48 4.46 5.76 -0.80
N GLY A 49 4.21 4.49 -1.14
CA GLY A 49 4.14 4.02 -2.52
C GLY A 49 5.49 3.63 -3.14
N LYS A 50 6.63 3.99 -2.50
CA LYS A 50 7.97 3.52 -2.91
C LYS A 50 8.24 2.11 -2.39
N VAL A 51 9.22 1.44 -2.98
CA VAL A 51 9.71 0.15 -2.47
C VAL A 51 10.56 0.35 -1.21
N MET A 52 10.61 -0.66 -0.34
CA MET A 52 11.23 -0.55 0.98
C MET A 52 12.73 -0.21 0.92
N THR A 53 13.44 -0.62 -0.13
CA THR A 53 14.86 -0.25 -0.34
C THR A 53 15.03 1.26 -0.56
N GLU A 54 14.16 1.91 -1.32
CA GLU A 54 14.21 3.37 -1.53
C GLU A 54 13.86 4.14 -0.24
N ILE A 55 12.92 3.62 0.55
CA ILE A 55 12.60 4.18 1.87
C ILE A 55 13.83 4.06 2.79
N ALA A 56 14.46 2.89 2.85
CA ALA A 56 15.67 2.68 3.64
C ALA A 56 16.81 3.63 3.22
N ASP A 57 17.03 3.79 1.91
CA ASP A 57 18.04 4.69 1.37
C ASP A 57 17.80 6.16 1.74
N THR A 58 16.55 6.52 1.97
CA THR A 58 16.18 7.87 2.36
C THR A 58 16.31 8.09 3.87
N ILE A 59 15.63 7.28 4.70
CA ILE A 59 15.56 7.52 6.14
C ILE A 59 16.79 7.04 6.89
N LEU A 60 17.50 6.04 6.36
CA LEU A 60 18.71 5.45 6.95
C LEU A 60 19.99 5.84 6.16
N ALA A 61 19.97 6.95 5.43
CA ALA A 61 21.06 7.38 4.54
C ALA A 61 22.46 7.47 5.23
N THR A 62 22.48 7.76 6.52
CA THR A 62 23.73 7.85 7.31
C THR A 62 24.25 6.50 7.79
N ILE A 63 23.46 5.44 7.69
CA ILE A 63 23.84 4.08 8.03
C ILE A 63 24.60 3.46 6.85
N PRO A 64 25.75 2.78 7.07
CA PRO A 64 26.46 2.06 6.03
C PRO A 64 25.52 1.08 5.28
N GLU A 65 25.68 1.03 3.95
CA GLU A 65 24.77 0.27 3.07
C GLU A 65 24.64 -1.20 3.50
N GLU A 66 25.71 -1.83 3.91
CA GLU A 66 25.75 -3.23 4.35
C GLU A 66 24.91 -3.52 5.61
N LYS A 67 24.52 -2.48 6.37
CA LYS A 67 23.67 -2.59 7.58
C LYS A 67 22.29 -1.97 7.41
N ARG A 68 22.12 -1.13 6.39
CA ARG A 68 20.92 -0.32 6.19
C ARG A 68 19.69 -1.19 5.96
N TYR A 69 19.80 -2.16 5.07
CA TYR A 69 18.68 -3.01 4.71
C TYR A 69 18.30 -3.99 5.82
N ASP A 70 19.29 -4.52 6.54
CA ASP A 70 19.06 -5.35 7.71
C ASP A 70 18.36 -4.56 8.86
N LEU A 71 18.77 -3.31 9.08
CA LEU A 71 18.06 -2.42 10.01
C LEU A 71 16.63 -2.12 9.54
N MET A 72 16.44 -1.90 8.24
CA MET A 72 15.11 -1.67 7.68
C MET A 72 14.19 -2.89 7.84
N GLU A 73 14.71 -4.11 7.66
CA GLU A 73 13.95 -5.34 7.93
C GLU A 73 13.48 -5.41 9.39
N ARG A 74 14.32 -5.01 10.36
CA ARG A 74 13.91 -4.93 11.75
C ARG A 74 12.86 -3.84 11.99
N CYS A 75 13.00 -2.69 11.35
CA CYS A 75 11.98 -1.64 11.40
C CYS A 75 10.64 -2.13 10.88
N MET A 76 10.60 -2.81 9.73
CA MET A 76 9.38 -3.39 9.15
C MET A 76 8.75 -4.46 10.05
N ALA A 77 9.57 -5.32 10.68
CA ALA A 77 9.07 -6.33 11.61
C ALA A 77 8.44 -5.69 12.85
N THR A 78 9.05 -4.64 13.39
CA THR A 78 8.51 -3.89 14.54
C THR A 78 7.27 -3.10 14.16
N GLU A 79 7.24 -2.49 12.97
CA GLU A 79 6.07 -1.84 12.38
C GLU A 79 4.87 -2.80 12.28
N ASN A 80 5.04 -3.97 11.65
CA ASN A 80 3.96 -4.94 11.49
C ASN A 80 3.39 -5.34 12.86
N ARG A 81 4.26 -5.67 13.83
CA ARG A 81 3.83 -6.00 15.21
C ARG A 81 3.10 -4.82 15.87
N TYR A 82 3.63 -3.61 15.74
CA TYR A 82 3.00 -2.42 16.32
C TYR A 82 1.62 -2.13 15.70
N LEU A 83 1.51 -2.26 14.38
CA LEU A 83 0.23 -2.15 13.67
C LEU A 83 -0.75 -3.23 14.12
N GLU A 84 -0.31 -4.49 14.26
CA GLU A 84 -1.15 -5.60 14.71
C GLU A 84 -1.73 -5.36 16.10
N GLU A 85 -0.89 -4.96 17.06
CA GLU A 85 -1.25 -4.74 18.45
C GLU A 85 -2.05 -3.45 18.70
N ASN A 86 -1.93 -2.45 17.81
CA ASN A 86 -2.55 -1.14 18.01
C ASN A 86 -4.04 -1.18 17.63
N PRO A 87 -4.97 -0.81 18.53
CA PRO A 87 -6.41 -0.86 18.27
C PRO A 87 -6.94 0.29 17.41
N CYS A 88 -6.09 1.23 16.96
CA CYS A 88 -6.53 2.39 16.20
C CYS A 88 -7.21 2.03 14.87
N HIS A 89 -8.28 2.73 14.56
CA HIS A 89 -8.91 2.71 13.25
C HIS A 89 -8.17 3.70 12.34
N ILE A 90 -7.50 3.18 11.31
CA ILE A 90 -6.74 3.96 10.32
C ILE A 90 -7.30 3.83 8.90
N GLY A 91 -8.36 3.04 8.71
CA GLY A 91 -9.07 2.94 7.43
C GLY A 91 -9.76 4.24 7.06
N TYR A 92 -9.74 4.58 5.77
CA TYR A 92 -10.54 5.70 5.28
C TYR A 92 -12.05 5.42 5.48
N PRO A 93 -12.85 6.50 5.67
CA PRO A 93 -14.30 6.35 5.85
C PRO A 93 -14.95 5.53 4.73
N GLY A 94 -15.86 4.62 5.09
CA GLY A 94 -16.64 3.84 4.14
C GLY A 94 -15.91 2.71 3.40
N VAL A 95 -14.61 2.49 3.62
CA VAL A 95 -13.83 1.47 2.90
C VAL A 95 -14.42 0.09 3.07
N LYS A 96 -14.71 -0.35 4.30
CA LYS A 96 -15.23 -1.70 4.54
C LYS A 96 -16.57 -1.95 3.87
N GLU A 97 -17.50 -1.00 4.04
CA GLU A 97 -18.85 -1.09 3.49
C GLU A 97 -18.84 -1.04 1.96
N THR A 98 -17.97 -0.21 1.39
CA THR A 98 -17.81 -0.09 -0.07
C THR A 98 -17.21 -1.35 -0.66
N VAL A 99 -16.12 -1.88 -0.06
CA VAL A 99 -15.51 -3.13 -0.51
C VAL A 99 -16.51 -4.28 -0.46
N ALA A 100 -17.30 -4.38 0.62
CA ALA A 100 -18.34 -5.42 0.72
C ALA A 100 -19.37 -5.33 -0.41
N LYS A 101 -19.83 -4.13 -0.77
CA LYS A 101 -20.76 -3.92 -1.88
C LYS A 101 -20.12 -4.17 -3.25
N LEU A 102 -18.88 -3.74 -3.44
CA LEU A 102 -18.14 -4.00 -4.68
C LEU A 102 -17.95 -5.50 -4.91
N ALA A 103 -17.70 -6.28 -3.84
CA ALA A 103 -17.53 -7.73 -3.92
C ALA A 103 -18.76 -8.49 -4.44
N GLU A 104 -19.96 -7.87 -4.43
CA GLU A 104 -21.17 -8.45 -5.01
C GLU A 104 -21.12 -8.54 -6.54
N ASN A 105 -20.33 -7.66 -7.18
CA ASN A 105 -20.30 -7.52 -8.65
C ASN A 105 -18.90 -7.60 -9.25
N TYR A 106 -17.86 -7.49 -8.45
CA TYR A 106 -16.46 -7.43 -8.89
C TYR A 106 -15.60 -8.46 -8.15
N ARG A 107 -14.59 -8.95 -8.82
CA ARG A 107 -13.48 -9.67 -8.18
C ARG A 107 -12.50 -8.64 -7.63
N LEU A 108 -12.17 -8.73 -6.34
CA LEU A 108 -11.36 -7.73 -5.65
C LEU A 108 -9.99 -8.29 -5.27
N PHE A 109 -8.95 -7.48 -5.48
CA PHE A 109 -7.56 -7.84 -5.26
C PHE A 109 -6.78 -6.68 -4.64
N ILE A 110 -5.60 -6.98 -4.08
CA ILE A 110 -4.67 -5.97 -3.55
C ILE A 110 -3.29 -6.17 -4.17
N VAL A 111 -2.64 -5.06 -4.57
CA VAL A 111 -1.21 -5.03 -4.91
C VAL A 111 -0.55 -3.81 -4.27
N SER A 112 0.50 -4.03 -3.48
CA SER A 112 1.24 -2.98 -2.77
C SER A 112 2.76 -3.11 -2.97
N ASN A 113 3.48 -2.02 -2.74
CA ASN A 113 4.95 -2.01 -2.66
C ASN A 113 5.49 -2.36 -1.26
N SER A 114 4.64 -2.84 -0.37
CA SER A 114 4.98 -3.21 1.00
C SER A 114 5.76 -4.53 1.11
N GLN A 115 6.20 -4.83 2.34
CA GLN A 115 6.76 -6.10 2.75
C GLN A 115 5.69 -7.21 2.84
N CYS A 116 6.15 -8.47 2.94
CA CYS A 116 5.28 -9.61 3.22
C CYS A 116 4.55 -9.44 4.58
N GLY A 117 3.32 -9.91 4.65
CA GLY A 117 2.47 -9.83 5.85
C GLY A 117 1.69 -8.52 5.99
N TYR A 118 2.13 -7.44 5.35
CA TYR A 118 1.46 -6.14 5.43
C TYR A 118 0.07 -6.11 4.75
N PRO A 119 -0.10 -6.68 3.53
CA PRO A 119 -1.44 -6.76 2.93
C PRO A 119 -2.42 -7.57 3.78
N GLU A 120 -1.97 -8.68 4.34
CA GLU A 120 -2.78 -9.53 5.21
C GLU A 120 -3.22 -8.78 6.48
N LEU A 121 -2.28 -8.06 7.11
CA LEU A 121 -2.55 -7.22 8.26
C LEU A 121 -3.57 -6.11 7.94
N CYS A 122 -3.43 -5.44 6.79
CA CYS A 122 -4.39 -4.45 6.34
C CYS A 122 -5.80 -5.06 6.16
N MET A 123 -5.89 -6.18 5.46
CA MET A 123 -7.16 -6.87 5.24
C MET A 123 -7.83 -7.30 6.55
N GLU A 124 -7.06 -7.80 7.50
CA GLU A 124 -7.57 -8.21 8.81
C GLU A 124 -8.07 -7.02 9.63
N LYS A 125 -7.25 -5.98 9.77
CA LYS A 125 -7.61 -4.77 10.52
C LYS A 125 -8.84 -4.06 9.98
N LEU A 126 -8.99 -3.99 8.66
CA LEU A 126 -10.14 -3.36 8.01
C LEU A 126 -11.34 -4.32 7.84
N GLY A 127 -11.18 -5.61 8.17
CA GLY A 127 -12.21 -6.62 7.98
C GLY A 127 -12.52 -6.90 6.52
N LEU A 128 -11.51 -6.83 5.64
CA LEU A 128 -11.63 -7.01 4.18
C LEU A 128 -11.36 -8.44 3.73
N THR A 129 -10.76 -9.27 4.57
CA THR A 129 -10.36 -10.65 4.25
C THR A 129 -11.46 -11.47 3.53
N PRO A 130 -12.76 -11.37 3.89
CA PRO A 130 -13.81 -12.14 3.22
C PRO A 130 -14.09 -11.71 1.76
N TYR A 131 -13.64 -10.53 1.36
CA TYR A 131 -13.99 -9.91 0.09
C TYR A 131 -12.84 -9.92 -0.92
N ILE A 132 -11.59 -10.02 -0.46
CA ILE A 132 -10.39 -9.98 -1.30
C ILE A 132 -10.04 -11.39 -1.76
N GLN A 133 -10.01 -11.63 -3.08
CA GLN A 133 -9.74 -12.94 -3.65
C GLN A 133 -8.26 -13.28 -3.78
N GLY A 134 -7.39 -12.30 -3.66
CA GLY A 134 -5.95 -12.47 -3.67
C GLY A 134 -5.20 -11.15 -3.54
N HIS A 135 -3.97 -11.26 -3.13
CA HIS A 135 -3.06 -10.12 -3.02
C HIS A 135 -1.64 -10.50 -3.41
N MET A 136 -0.83 -9.51 -3.70
CA MET A 136 0.61 -9.60 -3.88
C MET A 136 1.29 -8.30 -3.43
N CYS A 137 2.52 -8.41 -2.97
CA CYS A 137 3.32 -7.24 -2.60
C CYS A 137 4.73 -7.30 -3.18
N PHE A 138 5.50 -6.23 -3.01
CA PHE A 138 6.90 -6.21 -3.40
C PHE A 138 7.69 -7.32 -2.69
N GLY A 139 7.39 -7.58 -1.42
CA GLY A 139 8.02 -8.66 -0.65
C GLY A 139 7.85 -10.04 -1.29
N ASP A 140 6.73 -10.30 -1.98
CA ASP A 140 6.48 -11.57 -2.66
C ASP A 140 7.26 -11.69 -3.98
N THR A 141 7.46 -10.59 -4.69
CA THR A 141 7.90 -10.61 -6.09
C THR A 141 9.29 -10.06 -6.32
N GLY A 142 9.75 -9.13 -5.48
CA GLY A 142 11.01 -8.39 -5.66
C GLY A 142 11.07 -7.58 -6.96
N THR A 143 9.90 -7.26 -7.57
CA THR A 143 9.83 -6.58 -8.87
C THR A 143 9.01 -5.29 -8.78
N SER A 144 9.00 -4.49 -9.85
CA SER A 144 8.17 -3.29 -9.93
C SER A 144 6.68 -3.60 -9.69
N LYS A 145 5.94 -2.63 -9.15
CA LYS A 145 4.50 -2.75 -8.89
C LYS A 145 3.73 -3.13 -10.17
N GLY A 146 4.11 -2.58 -11.33
CA GLY A 146 3.48 -2.93 -12.60
C GLY A 146 3.67 -4.40 -12.99
N LYS A 147 4.88 -4.96 -12.77
CA LYS A 147 5.12 -6.41 -12.97
C LYS A 147 4.36 -7.25 -11.96
N THR A 148 4.24 -6.79 -10.71
CA THR A 148 3.46 -7.46 -9.67
C THR A 148 1.98 -7.49 -10.04
N ILE A 149 1.41 -6.38 -10.55
CA ILE A 149 0.04 -6.33 -11.10
C ILE A 149 -0.14 -7.39 -12.20
N ARG A 150 0.74 -7.41 -13.19
CA ARG A 150 0.67 -8.42 -14.28
C ARG A 150 0.78 -9.86 -13.77
N THR A 151 1.59 -10.09 -12.74
CA THR A 151 1.75 -11.42 -12.14
C THR A 151 0.47 -11.86 -11.42
N LEU A 152 -0.14 -10.96 -10.64
CA LEU A 152 -1.44 -11.18 -10.03
C LEU A 152 -2.51 -11.47 -11.10
N MET A 153 -2.58 -10.66 -12.16
CA MET A 153 -3.54 -10.83 -13.26
C MET A 153 -3.42 -12.22 -13.88
N ARG A 154 -2.20 -12.65 -14.20
CA ARG A 154 -1.94 -13.99 -14.76
C ARG A 154 -2.35 -15.10 -13.79
N LYS A 155 -1.97 -14.99 -12.52
CA LYS A 155 -2.29 -15.97 -11.47
C LYS A 155 -3.80 -16.19 -11.31
N HIS A 156 -4.57 -15.12 -11.45
CA HIS A 156 -6.02 -15.13 -11.21
C HIS A 156 -6.85 -15.07 -12.49
N ASN A 157 -6.24 -15.16 -13.68
CA ASN A 157 -6.91 -15.05 -14.99
C ASN A 157 -7.77 -13.77 -15.08
N ILE A 158 -7.17 -12.62 -14.79
CA ILE A 158 -7.82 -11.31 -14.86
C ILE A 158 -7.53 -10.72 -16.25
N GLU A 159 -8.56 -10.44 -17.03
CA GLU A 159 -8.43 -9.85 -18.37
C GLU A 159 -8.85 -8.38 -18.41
N ASN A 160 -9.84 -8.00 -17.58
CA ASN A 160 -10.41 -6.66 -17.56
C ASN A 160 -10.48 -6.13 -16.12
N CYS A 161 -9.57 -5.22 -15.77
CA CYS A 161 -9.53 -4.62 -14.44
C CYS A 161 -9.19 -3.14 -14.48
N ALA A 162 -9.39 -2.46 -13.34
CA ALA A 162 -8.80 -1.17 -13.03
C ALA A 162 -7.95 -1.29 -11.77
N TYR A 163 -6.92 -0.46 -11.68
CA TYR A 163 -6.11 -0.30 -10.47
C TYR A 163 -6.50 1.01 -9.77
N ILE A 164 -6.79 0.92 -8.49
CA ILE A 164 -7.19 2.04 -7.63
C ILE A 164 -6.01 2.37 -6.73
N GLY A 165 -5.53 3.60 -6.77
CA GLY A 165 -4.36 4.06 -6.04
C GLY A 165 -4.32 5.57 -5.93
N ASP A 166 -3.29 6.12 -5.32
CA ASP A 166 -3.24 7.55 -5.01
C ASP A 166 -1.96 8.26 -5.46
N THR A 167 -0.88 7.51 -5.77
CA THR A 167 0.44 8.10 -6.04
C THR A 167 0.80 8.17 -7.53
N GLN A 168 1.84 8.95 -7.84
CA GLN A 168 2.49 8.94 -9.16
C GLN A 168 3.06 7.54 -9.47
N GLY A 169 3.60 6.84 -8.46
CA GLY A 169 4.12 5.48 -8.62
C GLY A 169 3.04 4.47 -9.02
N ASP A 170 1.80 4.64 -8.53
CA ASP A 170 0.66 3.81 -8.94
C ASP A 170 0.30 4.05 -10.40
N TYR A 171 0.24 5.32 -10.82
CA TYR A 171 0.01 5.66 -12.21
C TYR A 171 1.08 5.04 -13.12
N GLU A 172 2.36 5.17 -12.79
CA GLU A 172 3.46 4.58 -13.57
C GLU A 172 3.37 3.04 -13.61
N ALA A 173 2.99 2.42 -12.49
CA ALA A 173 2.76 0.98 -12.42
C ALA A 173 1.59 0.54 -13.32
N THR A 174 0.52 1.33 -13.40
CA THR A 174 -0.60 1.04 -14.30
C THR A 174 -0.24 1.21 -15.76
N VAL A 175 0.58 2.20 -16.10
CA VAL A 175 1.13 2.35 -17.46
C VAL A 175 2.00 1.14 -17.82
N GLU A 176 2.88 0.71 -16.90
CA GLU A 176 3.69 -0.50 -17.10
C GLU A 176 2.80 -1.75 -17.25
N ALA A 177 1.74 -1.87 -16.46
CA ALA A 177 0.86 -3.04 -16.49
C ALA A 177 -0.15 -3.03 -17.65
N ASP A 178 -0.35 -1.91 -18.32
CA ASP A 178 -1.37 -1.66 -19.34
C ASP A 178 -2.79 -1.84 -18.77
N VAL A 179 -3.05 -1.23 -17.61
CA VAL A 179 -4.36 -1.22 -16.94
C VAL A 179 -4.81 0.22 -16.65
N PRO A 180 -6.12 0.51 -16.70
CA PRO A 180 -6.64 1.82 -16.32
C PRO A 180 -6.36 2.17 -14.87
N PHE A 181 -6.03 3.44 -14.60
CA PHE A 181 -5.78 3.98 -13.27
C PHE A 181 -6.96 4.81 -12.78
N VAL A 182 -7.48 4.48 -11.60
CA VAL A 182 -8.46 5.27 -10.84
C VAL A 182 -7.73 5.96 -9.70
N TRP A 183 -7.68 7.28 -9.74
CA TRP A 183 -6.96 8.08 -8.76
C TRP A 183 -7.81 8.45 -7.53
N CYS A 184 -7.35 8.09 -6.35
CA CYS A 184 -7.89 8.53 -5.06
C CYS A 184 -7.33 9.92 -4.71
N THR A 185 -8.11 10.99 -4.89
CA THR A 185 -7.64 12.38 -4.68
C THR A 185 -7.37 12.70 -3.21
N TYR A 186 -7.91 11.91 -2.29
CA TYR A 186 -7.76 12.05 -0.83
C TYR A 186 -6.46 11.45 -0.28
N GLY A 187 -5.71 10.71 -1.11
CA GLY A 187 -4.46 10.07 -0.70
C GLY A 187 -3.27 11.02 -0.60
N PHE A 188 -2.07 10.50 -0.80
CA PHE A 188 -0.82 11.21 -0.50
C PHE A 188 -0.23 11.95 -1.71
N GLY A 189 -0.58 11.53 -2.94
CA GLY A 189 0.06 12.00 -4.16
C GLY A 189 -0.86 12.72 -5.14
N THR A 190 -0.23 13.29 -6.16
CA THR A 190 -0.91 13.88 -7.32
C THR A 190 -0.27 13.31 -8.59
N PRO A 191 -0.88 12.32 -9.22
CA PRO A 191 -0.35 11.70 -10.43
C PRO A 191 -0.47 12.60 -11.64
N SER A 192 0.39 12.38 -12.63
CA SER A 192 0.39 13.13 -13.89
C SER A 192 -0.69 12.69 -14.89
N GLY A 193 -1.41 11.58 -14.60
CA GLY A 193 -2.50 11.07 -15.43
C GLY A 193 -3.38 10.06 -14.68
N TYR A 194 -4.60 9.90 -15.17
CA TYR A 194 -5.59 8.94 -14.67
C TYR A 194 -6.68 8.71 -15.72
N ALA A 195 -7.36 7.57 -15.65
CA ALA A 195 -8.54 7.29 -16.45
C ALA A 195 -9.82 7.82 -15.79
N GLU A 196 -9.89 7.68 -14.47
CA GLU A 196 -10.98 8.14 -13.61
C GLU A 196 -10.40 8.65 -12.29
N LYS A 197 -11.16 9.44 -11.53
CA LYS A 197 -10.78 9.87 -10.17
C LYS A 197 -11.96 9.80 -9.23
N ILE A 198 -11.67 9.60 -7.94
CA ILE A 198 -12.64 9.61 -6.86
C ILE A 198 -12.17 10.53 -5.75
N ASP A 199 -13.10 11.26 -5.15
CA ASP A 199 -12.83 12.17 -4.03
C ASP A 199 -13.09 11.51 -2.66
N ARG A 200 -13.82 10.39 -2.67
CA ARG A 200 -14.07 9.50 -1.52
C ARG A 200 -14.11 8.06 -2.01
N PHE A 201 -13.72 7.13 -1.16
CA PHE A 201 -13.70 5.71 -1.54
C PHE A 201 -15.09 5.19 -1.96
N GLU A 202 -16.15 5.71 -1.37
CA GLU A 202 -17.54 5.38 -1.68
C GLU A 202 -17.96 5.73 -3.13
N ASP A 203 -17.26 6.66 -3.78
CA ASP A 203 -17.55 7.08 -5.15
C ASP A 203 -17.31 5.94 -6.17
N LEU A 204 -16.60 4.87 -5.77
CA LEU A 204 -16.46 3.63 -6.56
C LEU A 204 -17.78 2.89 -6.81
N LEU A 205 -18.85 3.22 -6.08
CA LEU A 205 -20.18 2.61 -6.24
C LEU A 205 -21.06 3.28 -7.30
N ASN A 206 -20.62 4.40 -7.90
CA ASN A 206 -21.41 5.22 -8.82
C ASN A 206 -21.16 4.94 -10.30
#